data_d4504d6643d479b0fc978afa6af8dcde
#
_entry.id   d4504d6643d479b0fc978afa6af8dcde
#
_cell.length_a   1.000
_cell.length_b   1.000
_cell.length_c   1.000
_cell.angle_alpha   90.00
_cell.angle_beta   90.00
_cell.angle_gamma   90.00
#
_symmetry.space_group_name_H-M   'P 1'
#
loop_
_entity.id
_entity.type
_entity.pdbx_description
1 polymer ?
#
loop_
_entity_poly.entity_id
_entity_poly.type
_entity_poly.pdbx_seq_one_letter_code
_entity_poly.pdbx_strand_id
1 'polypeptide(L)'
;MDFYIDKTLYSKAPDDLSSRLPKEARTYELLDSLGIPYNRVDHDTAATIDACEAVEEILGISICKNLFLCNAQKTRFYLLLMPGHKKFKTKNLSKQINSARLSFAGDEFMEQFLDITPGSVSVLGLAND
;
A
#
# COMPACT_ATOMS: atom_id res chain seq x y z
N MET A 1 20.66 9.99 -8.34
CA MET A 1 19.41 10.24 -9.11
C MET A 1 18.38 10.83 -8.19
N ASP A 2 17.83 11.96 -8.59
CA ASP A 2 16.91 12.67 -7.72
C ASP A 2 15.52 12.04 -7.73
N PHE A 3 14.91 12.01 -6.54
CA PHE A 3 13.53 11.56 -6.40
C PHE A 3 12.57 12.64 -6.90
N TYR A 4 11.76 12.27 -7.90
CA TYR A 4 10.76 13.20 -8.43
C TYR A 4 9.49 13.16 -7.60
N ILE A 5 8.96 14.33 -7.28
CA ILE A 5 7.69 14.49 -6.60
C ILE A 5 6.98 15.73 -7.15
N ASP A 6 5.73 15.57 -7.54
CA ASP A 6 4.86 16.68 -7.87
C ASP A 6 4.29 17.23 -6.56
N LYS A 7 4.69 18.44 -6.21
CA LYS A 7 4.33 19.04 -4.91
C LYS A 7 2.88 19.53 -4.84
N THR A 8 2.12 19.35 -5.91
CA THR A 8 0.70 19.71 -5.93
C THR A 8 -0.11 18.65 -5.21
N LEU A 9 -0.99 19.08 -4.30
CA LEU A 9 -1.95 18.20 -3.65
C LEU A 9 -3.24 18.19 -4.47
N TYR A 10 -3.58 17.04 -5.02
CA TYR A 10 -4.79 16.87 -5.83
C TYR A 10 -5.89 16.24 -4.98
N SER A 11 -7.14 16.57 -5.27
CA SER A 11 -8.30 16.00 -4.57
C SER A 11 -9.17 15.13 -5.49
N LYS A 12 -8.65 14.79 -6.66
CA LYS A 12 -9.35 13.95 -7.65
C LYS A 12 -8.35 13.14 -8.45
N ALA A 13 -8.85 12.16 -9.21
CA ALA A 13 -8.04 11.37 -10.12
C ALA A 13 -7.47 12.23 -11.26
N PRO A 14 -6.39 11.79 -11.92
CA PRO A 14 -5.89 12.45 -13.12
C PRO A 14 -6.97 12.51 -14.20
N ASP A 15 -7.01 13.59 -14.97
CA ASP A 15 -7.97 13.75 -16.07
C ASP A 15 -7.77 12.71 -17.16
N ASP A 16 -6.50 12.34 -17.43
CA ASP A 16 -6.15 11.31 -18.39
C ASP A 16 -5.49 10.13 -17.69
N LEU A 17 -6.17 8.98 -17.68
CA LEU A 17 -5.68 7.75 -17.07
C LEU A 17 -4.95 6.83 -18.06
N SER A 18 -4.91 7.18 -19.34
CA SER A 18 -4.31 6.32 -20.37
C SER A 18 -2.80 6.13 -20.19
N SER A 19 -2.12 7.11 -19.58
CA SER A 19 -0.68 7.05 -19.30
C SER A 19 -0.37 6.42 -17.94
N ARG A 20 -1.39 6.02 -17.18
CA ARG A 20 -1.24 5.45 -15.85
C ARG A 20 -1.31 3.92 -15.90
N LEU A 21 -0.74 3.27 -14.88
CA LEU A 21 -0.84 1.82 -14.77
C LEU A 21 -2.31 1.40 -14.61
N PRO A 22 -2.72 0.26 -15.19
CA PRO A 22 -4.10 -0.21 -15.01
C PRO A 22 -4.50 -0.37 -13.55
N LYS A 23 -3.59 -0.79 -12.68
CA LYS A 23 -3.83 -0.92 -11.24
C LYS A 23 -4.12 0.44 -10.59
N GLU A 24 -3.40 1.47 -11.00
CA GLU A 24 -3.61 2.83 -10.53
C GLU A 24 -4.98 3.35 -10.95
N ALA A 25 -5.32 3.19 -12.23
CA ALA A 25 -6.62 3.61 -12.77
C ALA A 25 -7.77 2.92 -12.03
N ARG A 26 -7.67 1.61 -11.78
CA ARG A 26 -8.70 0.86 -11.05
C ARG A 26 -8.88 1.37 -9.61
N THR A 27 -7.79 1.81 -8.98
CA THR A 27 -7.86 2.36 -7.62
C THR A 27 -8.69 3.63 -7.59
N TYR A 28 -8.48 4.54 -8.54
CA TYR A 28 -9.29 5.77 -8.64
C TYR A 28 -10.75 5.44 -8.93
N GLU A 29 -11.01 4.52 -9.84
CA GLU A 29 -12.38 4.10 -10.16
C GLU A 29 -13.09 3.53 -8.94
N LEU A 30 -12.39 2.71 -8.15
CA LEU A 30 -12.96 2.14 -6.93
C LEU A 30 -13.33 3.23 -5.92
N LEU A 31 -12.40 4.14 -5.65
CA LEU A 31 -12.65 5.24 -4.70
C LEU A 31 -13.80 6.12 -5.15
N ASP A 32 -13.86 6.44 -6.43
CA ASP A 32 -14.92 7.27 -6.99
C ASP A 32 -16.28 6.55 -6.93
N SER A 33 -16.30 5.25 -7.21
CA SER A 33 -17.52 4.44 -7.15
C SER A 33 -18.09 4.34 -5.73
N LEU A 34 -17.22 4.38 -4.73
CA LEU A 34 -17.62 4.34 -3.32
C LEU A 34 -17.93 5.73 -2.75
N GLY A 35 -17.71 6.79 -3.52
CA GLY A 35 -17.93 8.14 -3.06
C GLY A 35 -16.98 8.59 -1.96
N ILE A 36 -15.79 8.01 -1.89
CA ILE A 36 -14.80 8.31 -0.85
C ILE A 36 -13.94 9.50 -1.30
N PRO A 37 -13.94 10.61 -0.54
CA PRO A 37 -13.02 11.72 -0.84
C PRO A 37 -11.58 11.31 -0.52
N TYR A 38 -10.63 11.78 -1.32
CA TYR A 38 -9.22 11.46 -1.11
C TYR A 38 -8.33 12.59 -1.60
N ASN A 39 -7.08 12.55 -1.16
CA ASN A 39 -6.03 13.41 -1.67
C ASN A 39 -4.98 12.56 -2.38
N ARG A 40 -4.35 13.13 -3.39
CA ARG A 40 -3.38 12.42 -4.24
C ARG A 40 -2.10 13.25 -4.37
N VAL A 41 -0.97 12.56 -4.32
CA VAL A 41 0.35 13.12 -4.62
C VAL A 41 1.03 12.17 -5.61
N ASP A 42 1.54 12.72 -6.70
CA ASP A 42 2.26 11.94 -7.71
C ASP A 42 3.76 12.02 -7.45
N HIS A 43 4.43 10.87 -7.51
CA HIS A 43 5.86 10.78 -7.23
C HIS A 43 6.47 9.52 -7.86
N ASP A 44 7.81 9.50 -7.93
CA ASP A 44 8.54 8.30 -8.29
C ASP A 44 8.42 7.24 -7.20
N THR A 45 8.90 6.04 -7.48
CA THR A 45 8.92 4.97 -6.48
C THR A 45 9.61 5.43 -5.20
N ALA A 46 8.87 5.42 -4.09
CA ALA A 46 9.36 5.88 -2.79
C ALA A 46 10.11 4.74 -2.09
N ALA A 47 11.37 4.51 -2.50
CA ALA A 47 12.17 3.40 -2.01
C ALA A 47 12.95 3.71 -0.74
N THR A 48 12.96 4.96 -0.28
CA THR A 48 13.72 5.39 0.90
C THR A 48 12.80 6.06 1.92
N ILE A 49 13.30 6.14 3.17
CA ILE A 49 12.57 6.83 4.25
C ILE A 49 12.42 8.32 3.91
N ASP A 50 13.47 8.95 3.36
CA ASP A 50 13.45 10.37 2.99
C ASP A 50 12.39 10.64 1.92
N ALA A 51 12.25 9.76 0.94
CA ALA A 51 11.24 9.89 -0.11
C ALA A 51 9.83 9.79 0.47
N CYS A 52 9.59 8.86 1.40
CA CYS A 52 8.30 8.72 2.08
C CYS A 52 7.98 9.96 2.93
N GLU A 53 8.97 10.51 3.63
CA GLU A 53 8.79 11.72 4.44
C GLU A 53 8.40 12.92 3.57
N ALA A 54 8.98 13.03 2.38
CA ALA A 54 8.63 14.12 1.45
C ALA A 54 7.15 14.03 1.02
N VAL A 55 6.64 12.82 0.79
CA VAL A 55 5.22 12.59 0.45
C VAL A 55 4.34 12.91 1.66
N GLU A 56 4.72 12.46 2.85
CA GLU A 56 3.97 12.72 4.08
C GLU A 56 3.82 14.24 4.34
N GLU A 57 4.89 14.99 4.10
CA GLU A 57 4.88 16.43 4.28
C GLU A 57 3.83 17.11 3.40
N ILE A 58 3.73 16.72 2.13
CA ILE A 58 2.75 17.28 1.20
C ILE A 58 1.33 16.89 1.60
N LEU A 59 1.12 15.62 1.96
CA LEU A 59 -0.19 15.12 2.37
C LEU A 59 -0.62 15.61 3.75
N GLY A 60 0.33 16.04 4.60
CA GLY A 60 0.05 16.45 5.96
C GLY A 60 -0.36 15.31 6.88
N ILE A 61 0.10 14.10 6.60
CA ILE A 61 -0.22 12.89 7.39
C ILE A 61 1.02 12.04 7.59
N SER A 62 0.91 11.08 8.51
CA SER A 62 1.90 10.01 8.65
C SER A 62 1.42 8.78 7.89
N ILE A 63 2.27 8.23 7.03
CA ILE A 63 1.94 7.05 6.23
C ILE A 63 2.01 5.81 7.12
N CYS A 64 0.99 4.96 7.06
CA CYS A 64 1.00 3.68 7.76
C CYS A 64 1.80 2.63 6.97
N LYS A 65 2.20 1.57 7.67
CA LYS A 65 2.76 0.38 7.03
C LYS A 65 1.61 -0.55 6.65
N ASN A 66 1.70 -1.11 5.44
CA ASN A 66 0.82 -2.16 4.97
C ASN A 66 1.66 -3.39 4.72
N LEU A 67 1.44 -4.45 5.49
CA LEU A 67 2.27 -5.65 5.47
C LEU A 67 1.42 -6.85 5.08
N PHE A 68 1.87 -7.61 4.07
CA PHE A 68 1.18 -8.80 3.62
C PHE A 68 1.93 -10.03 4.10
N LEU A 69 1.27 -10.85 4.91
CA LEU A 69 1.87 -11.95 5.65
C LEU A 69 1.15 -13.26 5.35
N CYS A 70 1.82 -14.38 5.60
CA CYS A 70 1.24 -15.70 5.46
C CYS A 70 1.80 -16.67 6.48
N ASN A 71 1.08 -17.79 6.70
CA ASN A 71 1.59 -18.89 7.50
C ASN A 71 2.63 -19.69 6.69
N ALA A 72 3.33 -20.62 7.37
CA ALA A 72 4.40 -21.42 6.74
C ALA A 72 3.87 -22.26 5.57
N GLN A 73 2.65 -22.75 5.67
CA GLN A 73 2.02 -23.57 4.63
C GLN A 73 1.49 -22.77 3.44
N LYS A 74 1.47 -21.44 3.55
CA LYS A 74 0.94 -20.53 2.52
C LYS A 74 -0.54 -20.80 2.19
N THR A 75 -1.31 -21.16 3.23
CA THR A 75 -2.74 -21.44 3.13
C THR A 75 -3.59 -20.34 3.72
N ARG A 76 -3.01 -19.48 4.56
CA ARG A 76 -3.70 -18.34 5.17
C ARG A 76 -2.87 -17.09 5.00
N PHE A 77 -3.52 -16.00 4.59
CA PHE A 77 -2.87 -14.72 4.32
C PHE A 77 -3.52 -13.63 5.17
N TYR A 78 -2.70 -12.65 5.56
CA TYR A 78 -3.12 -11.58 6.44
C TYR A 78 -2.60 -10.25 5.92
N LEU A 79 -3.42 -9.22 5.96
CA LEU A 79 -3.02 -7.85 5.66
C LEU A 79 -3.03 -7.07 6.96
N LEU A 80 -1.86 -6.60 7.39
CA LEU A 80 -1.70 -5.82 8.62
C LEU A 80 -1.46 -4.37 8.28
N LEU A 81 -2.25 -3.47 8.87
CA LEU A 81 -2.02 -2.04 8.82
C LEU A 81 -1.56 -1.56 10.18
N MET A 82 -0.47 -0.80 10.24
CA MET A 82 0.07 -0.32 11.50
C MET A 82 0.78 1.01 11.32
N PRO A 83 1.01 1.78 12.42
CA PRO A 83 1.74 3.04 12.31
C PRO A 83 3.12 2.86 11.70
N GLY A 84 3.49 3.77 10.77
CA GLY A 84 4.73 3.64 10.01
C GLY A 84 5.99 3.66 10.85
N HIS A 85 5.98 4.38 11.97
CA HIS A 85 7.13 4.49 12.86
C HIS A 85 7.25 3.37 13.89
N LYS A 86 6.23 2.51 14.01
CA LYS A 86 6.22 1.42 14.99
C LYS A 86 6.98 0.21 14.45
N LYS A 87 7.82 -0.38 15.29
CA LYS A 87 8.56 -1.59 14.91
C LYS A 87 7.61 -2.79 14.84
N PHE A 88 7.82 -3.62 13.84
CA PHE A 88 7.02 -4.83 13.63
C PHE A 88 7.87 -6.08 13.84
N LYS A 89 7.30 -7.06 14.56
CA LYS A 89 7.90 -8.38 14.74
C LYS A 89 6.84 -9.45 14.47
N THR A 90 7.10 -10.34 13.51
CA THR A 90 6.18 -11.42 13.15
C THR A 90 5.80 -12.30 14.36
N LYS A 91 6.75 -12.51 15.27
CA LYS A 91 6.54 -13.30 16.48
C LYS A 91 5.43 -12.71 17.36
N ASN A 92 5.41 -11.38 17.51
CA ASN A 92 4.41 -10.71 18.34
C ASN A 92 3.02 -10.82 17.71
N LEU A 93 2.92 -10.62 16.40
CA LEU A 93 1.65 -10.73 15.69
C LEU A 93 1.12 -12.18 15.76
N SER A 94 2.01 -13.16 15.53
CA SER A 94 1.62 -14.57 15.58
C SER A 94 0.94 -14.93 16.90
N LYS A 95 1.45 -14.40 18.01
CA LYS A 95 0.84 -14.60 19.33
C LYS A 95 -0.52 -13.91 19.44
N GLN A 96 -0.62 -12.66 18.97
CA GLN A 96 -1.85 -11.87 19.11
C GLN A 96 -3.02 -12.47 18.35
N ILE A 97 -2.79 -13.01 17.15
CA ILE A 97 -3.84 -13.63 16.34
C ILE A 97 -3.93 -15.13 16.52
N ASN A 98 -3.19 -15.67 17.49
CA ASN A 98 -3.19 -17.11 17.82
C ASN A 98 -2.88 -17.97 16.59
N SER A 99 -1.88 -17.57 15.83
CA SER A 99 -1.43 -18.23 14.61
C SER A 99 -0.10 -18.95 14.83
N ALA A 100 0.20 -19.92 13.97
CA ALA A 100 1.52 -20.46 13.83
C ALA A 100 2.46 -19.38 13.26
N ARG A 101 3.76 -19.69 13.15
CA ARG A 101 4.76 -18.74 12.68
C ARG A 101 4.35 -18.07 11.36
N LEU A 102 4.43 -16.74 11.31
CA LEU A 102 4.15 -15.93 10.13
C LEU A 102 5.45 -15.50 9.44
N SER A 103 5.35 -15.28 8.13
CA SER A 103 6.40 -14.68 7.32
C SER A 103 5.78 -13.72 6.32
N PHE A 104 6.61 -12.89 5.68
CA PHE A 104 6.11 -12.02 4.61
C PHE A 104 5.70 -12.86 3.41
N ALA A 105 4.55 -12.56 2.83
CA ALA A 105 4.09 -13.23 1.63
C ALA A 105 4.92 -12.77 0.43
N GLY A 106 5.20 -13.68 -0.50
CA GLY A 106 6.00 -13.37 -1.68
C GLY A 106 5.25 -12.51 -2.70
N ASP A 107 6.02 -11.97 -3.64
CA ASP A 107 5.51 -11.06 -4.68
C ASP A 107 4.38 -11.67 -5.50
N GLU A 108 4.48 -12.96 -5.80
CA GLU A 108 3.48 -13.71 -6.57
C GLU A 108 2.10 -13.70 -5.87
N PHE A 109 2.10 -13.78 -4.55
CA PHE A 109 0.85 -13.76 -3.77
C PHE A 109 0.25 -12.35 -3.69
N MET A 110 1.12 -11.32 -3.67
CA MET A 110 0.64 -9.94 -3.74
C MET A 110 -0.13 -9.69 -5.03
N GLU A 111 0.38 -10.15 -6.15
CA GLU A 111 -0.29 -10.00 -7.44
C GLU A 111 -1.54 -10.85 -7.53
N GLN A 112 -1.46 -12.10 -7.07
CA GLN A 112 -2.57 -13.04 -7.16
C GLN A 112 -3.77 -12.61 -6.31
N PHE A 113 -3.55 -12.23 -5.06
CA PHE A 113 -4.64 -11.94 -4.12
C PHE A 113 -5.01 -10.47 -4.04
N LEU A 114 -4.06 -9.57 -4.20
CA LEU A 114 -4.29 -8.13 -4.01
C LEU A 114 -4.19 -7.32 -5.29
N ASP A 115 -3.69 -7.92 -6.38
CA ASP A 115 -3.41 -7.21 -7.64
C ASP A 115 -2.50 -6.00 -7.39
N ILE A 116 -1.41 -6.22 -6.63
CA ILE A 116 -0.50 -5.18 -6.18
C ILE A 116 0.93 -5.53 -6.56
N THR A 117 1.68 -4.51 -7.02
CA THR A 117 3.11 -4.59 -7.23
C THR A 117 3.83 -4.49 -5.88
N PRO A 118 4.93 -5.25 -5.66
CA PRO A 118 5.71 -5.13 -4.43
C PRO A 118 6.10 -3.69 -4.11
N GLY A 119 5.99 -3.30 -2.84
CA GLY A 119 6.20 -1.93 -2.39
C GLY A 119 4.97 -1.05 -2.40
N SER A 120 3.84 -1.56 -2.92
CA SER A 120 2.58 -0.80 -3.05
C SER A 120 1.42 -1.46 -2.32
N VAL A 121 1.69 -2.28 -1.30
CA VAL A 121 0.65 -3.00 -0.57
C VAL A 121 -0.35 -2.02 0.04
N SER A 122 -1.63 -2.28 -0.17
CA SER A 122 -2.72 -1.40 0.25
C SER A 122 -3.98 -2.19 0.59
N VAL A 123 -4.77 -1.66 1.52
CA VAL A 123 -6.07 -2.23 1.86
C VAL A 123 -7.01 -2.22 0.64
N LEU A 124 -6.80 -1.33 -0.31
CA LEU A 124 -7.61 -1.28 -1.53
C LEU A 124 -7.44 -2.52 -2.41
N GLY A 125 -6.35 -3.27 -2.23
CA GLY A 125 -6.15 -4.54 -2.90
C GLY A 125 -7.17 -5.60 -2.53
N LEU A 126 -7.86 -5.45 -1.39
CA LEU A 126 -8.90 -6.39 -0.97
C LEU A 126 -10.09 -6.43 -1.95
N ALA A 127 -10.26 -5.41 -2.77
CA ALA A 127 -11.29 -5.41 -3.81
C ALA A 127 -11.06 -6.51 -4.86
N ASN A 128 -9.83 -7.02 -4.96
CA ASN A 128 -9.47 -8.09 -5.89
C ASN A 128 -9.72 -9.49 -5.32
N ASP A 129 -9.91 -9.58 -4.03
CA ASP A 129 -10.09 -10.87 -3.34
C ASP A 129 -11.48 -11.46 -3.58
#